data_b357af985e52a9ef25ffa30d76a5b83e
#
_entry.id   b357af985e52a9ef25ffa30d76a5b83e
#
_cell.length_a   1.000
_cell.length_b   1.000
_cell.length_c   1.000
_cell.angle_alpha   90.00
_cell.angle_beta   90.00
_cell.angle_gamma   90.00
#
_symmetry.space_group_name_H-M   'P 1'
#
loop_
_entity.id
_entity.type
_entity.pdbx_description
1 polymer ?
#
loop_
_entity_poly.entity_id
_entity_poly.type
_entity_poly.pdbx_seq_one_letter_code
_entity_poly.pdbx_strand_id
1 'polypeptide(L)'
;SMVIRGEDHVSNTPKQIHIRESLGYTKEIKYVHLPIILNAQTGKKMSKRDDASSVKWLIDEGFLPSAIANYLVLMGNKTPKEIFTLEEAIEWFKIENISRSSAKFDIDKLRFINRKHLEIIDDMRLSKILGFADSDIGKLAKIFLEEASTIKEIKEKIAPIFAPKTSCEGFEEEFFKLKECLQKAPFFDDFEELKKYIAEETSLKGKQLFKPLRYVLTGADNGPNISDIYPLIKNYLGEIVK
;
A
#
# COMPACT_ATOMS: atom_id res chain seq x y z
N SER A 1 30.86 21.59 5.54
CA SER A 1 30.03 20.59 6.24
C SER A 1 28.69 21.20 6.63
N MET A 2 27.65 20.37 6.79
CA MET A 2 26.30 20.84 7.11
C MET A 2 25.70 19.97 8.21
N VAL A 3 24.96 20.58 9.14
CA VAL A 3 24.16 19.90 10.17
C VAL A 3 22.70 20.24 9.95
N ILE A 4 21.87 19.22 9.69
CA ILE A 4 20.42 19.33 9.53
C ILE A 4 19.77 18.66 10.73
N ARG A 5 18.90 19.40 11.46
CA ARG A 5 18.25 18.89 12.68
C ARG A 5 16.95 19.64 13.00
N GLY A 6 16.19 19.20 13.98
CA GLY A 6 14.98 19.87 14.42
C GLY A 6 15.25 21.26 15.03
N GLU A 7 14.29 22.16 14.91
CA GLU A 7 14.35 23.53 15.43
C GLU A 7 14.42 23.60 16.97
N ASP A 8 14.05 22.55 17.68
CA ASP A 8 14.25 22.40 19.13
C ASP A 8 15.73 22.47 19.55
N HIS A 9 16.66 22.32 18.59
CA HIS A 9 18.11 22.50 18.80
C HIS A 9 18.63 23.91 18.46
N VAL A 10 17.82 24.88 18.06
CA VAL A 10 18.23 26.23 17.71
C VAL A 10 19.01 26.89 18.85
N SER A 11 18.49 26.82 20.08
CA SER A 11 19.12 27.39 21.28
C SER A 11 20.45 26.73 21.67
N ASN A 12 20.72 25.53 21.19
CA ASN A 12 21.99 24.82 21.42
C ASN A 12 23.07 25.22 20.41
N THR A 13 22.71 25.76 19.26
CA THR A 13 23.64 26.08 18.19
C THR A 13 24.75 27.04 18.59
N PRO A 14 24.47 28.20 19.24
CA PRO A 14 25.53 29.13 19.69
C PRO A 14 26.53 28.47 20.64
N LYS A 15 26.01 27.67 21.59
CA LYS A 15 26.83 26.96 22.57
C LYS A 15 27.79 25.97 21.89
N GLN A 16 27.28 25.22 20.90
CA GLN A 16 28.07 24.24 20.15
C GLN A 16 29.11 24.93 19.25
N ILE A 17 28.81 26.07 18.67
CA ILE A 17 29.74 26.88 17.88
C ILE A 17 30.91 27.32 18.82
N HIS A 18 30.56 27.92 19.95
CA HIS A 18 31.57 28.40 20.92
C HIS A 18 32.49 27.27 21.46
N ILE A 19 31.91 26.12 21.80
CA ILE A 19 32.71 24.96 22.21
C ILE A 19 33.68 24.53 21.11
N ARG A 20 33.24 24.46 19.87
CA ARG A 20 34.06 24.08 18.73
C ARG A 20 35.21 25.05 18.50
N GLU A 21 34.92 26.35 18.53
CA GLU A 21 35.96 27.41 18.42
C GLU A 21 36.99 27.30 19.53
N SER A 22 36.54 27.08 20.77
CA SER A 22 37.41 26.87 21.93
C SER A 22 38.31 25.64 21.82
N LEU A 23 37.85 24.60 21.09
CA LEU A 23 38.62 23.38 20.80
C LEU A 23 39.49 23.52 19.54
N GLY A 24 39.56 24.69 18.91
CA GLY A 24 40.41 24.95 17.74
C GLY A 24 39.82 24.45 16.41
N TYR A 25 38.53 24.06 16.34
CA TYR A 25 37.90 23.71 15.08
C TYR A 25 37.48 24.94 14.31
N THR A 26 38.21 25.27 13.27
CA THR A 26 38.01 26.48 12.44
C THR A 26 37.12 26.27 11.23
N LYS A 27 36.82 25.01 10.88
CA LYS A 27 35.98 24.72 9.69
C LYS A 27 34.54 25.18 9.90
N GLU A 28 34.08 26.03 9.00
CA GLU A 28 32.67 26.49 8.99
C GLU A 28 31.69 25.35 8.82
N ILE A 29 30.61 25.38 9.60
CA ILE A 29 29.46 24.47 9.48
C ILE A 29 28.18 25.29 9.23
N LYS A 30 27.45 24.92 8.18
CA LYS A 30 26.08 25.40 7.98
C LYS A 30 25.13 24.61 8.88
N TYR A 31 24.27 25.33 9.62
CA TYR A 31 23.22 24.73 10.43
C TYR A 31 21.87 24.98 9.77
N VAL A 32 21.10 23.92 9.55
CA VAL A 32 19.74 23.95 9.03
C VAL A 32 18.81 23.39 10.11
N HIS A 33 17.82 24.18 10.49
CA HIS A 33 16.83 23.77 11.50
C HIS A 33 15.50 23.54 10.81
N LEU A 34 15.03 22.29 10.87
CA LEU A 34 13.72 21.88 10.34
C LEU A 34 12.64 22.18 11.37
N PRO A 35 11.48 22.68 10.94
CA PRO A 35 10.37 22.95 11.84
C PRO A 35 9.87 21.64 12.47
N ILE A 36 9.23 21.76 13.63
CA ILE A 36 8.55 20.62 14.26
C ILE A 36 7.38 20.15 13.40
N ILE A 37 7.09 18.86 13.48
CA ILE A 37 5.93 18.24 12.85
C ILE A 37 4.80 18.19 13.87
N LEU A 38 3.63 18.68 13.49
CA LEU A 38 2.42 18.67 14.29
C LEU A 38 1.50 17.55 13.78
N ASN A 39 0.75 16.93 14.68
CA ASN A 39 -0.36 16.07 14.30
C ASN A 39 -1.49 16.92 13.72
N ALA A 40 -1.98 16.58 12.52
CA ALA A 40 -3.00 17.37 11.82
C ALA A 40 -4.33 17.43 12.57
N GLN A 41 -4.68 16.37 13.30
CA GLN A 41 -5.96 16.28 14.03
C GLN A 41 -5.93 17.03 15.35
N THR A 42 -4.81 16.90 16.10
CA THR A 42 -4.70 17.47 17.46
C THR A 42 -4.02 18.84 17.50
N GLY A 43 -3.30 19.21 16.44
CA GLY A 43 -2.47 20.42 16.39
C GLY A 43 -1.26 20.39 17.33
N LYS A 44 -1.02 19.30 18.05
CA LYS A 44 0.10 19.17 18.99
C LYS A 44 1.34 18.61 18.28
N LYS A 45 2.53 18.88 18.86
CA LYS A 45 3.78 18.28 18.40
C LYS A 45 3.65 16.76 18.40
N MET A 46 4.01 16.12 17.28
CA MET A 46 4.12 14.66 17.22
C MET A 46 5.17 14.16 18.20
N SER A 47 4.84 13.14 18.93
CA SER A 47 5.68 12.54 19.97
C SER A 47 5.97 11.08 19.64
N LYS A 48 6.95 10.48 20.31
CA LYS A 48 7.26 9.04 20.18
C LYS A 48 6.10 8.12 20.60
N ARG A 49 5.04 8.66 21.21
CA ARG A 49 3.84 7.92 21.59
C ARG A 49 2.78 7.90 20.48
N ASP A 50 2.95 8.72 19.47
CA ASP A 50 2.11 8.69 18.29
C ASP A 50 2.70 7.65 17.33
N ASP A 51 2.03 6.54 17.09
CA ASP A 51 2.51 5.42 16.28
C ASP A 51 3.01 5.89 14.90
N ALA A 52 2.26 6.76 14.25
CA ALA A 52 2.60 7.34 12.95
C ALA A 52 3.84 8.28 12.97
N SER A 53 4.44 8.54 14.15
CA SER A 53 5.70 9.30 14.24
C SER A 53 6.94 8.47 13.90
N SER A 54 6.80 7.15 13.78
CA SER A 54 7.87 6.21 13.50
C SER A 54 7.83 5.75 12.03
N VAL A 55 8.92 5.96 11.30
CA VAL A 55 9.07 5.41 9.94
C VAL A 55 8.96 3.89 9.95
N LYS A 56 9.45 3.23 11.02
CA LYS A 56 9.31 1.78 11.17
C LYS A 56 7.83 1.39 11.21
N TRP A 57 7.04 2.07 12.00
CA TRP A 57 5.60 1.78 12.08
C TRP A 57 4.92 1.96 10.70
N LEU A 58 5.26 3.03 9.97
CA LEU A 58 4.72 3.24 8.62
C LEU A 58 5.07 2.08 7.67
N ILE A 59 6.30 1.57 7.74
CA ILE A 59 6.72 0.41 6.93
C ILE A 59 5.96 -0.85 7.37
N ASP A 60 5.81 -1.08 8.67
CA ASP A 60 5.09 -2.23 9.24
C ASP A 60 3.59 -2.20 8.86
N GLU A 61 2.99 -1.00 8.74
CA GLU A 61 1.62 -0.81 8.21
C GLU A 61 1.53 -0.93 6.67
N GLY A 62 2.66 -1.13 5.99
CA GLY A 62 2.69 -1.43 4.57
C GLY A 62 2.72 -0.20 3.66
N PHE A 63 3.16 0.95 4.17
CA PHE A 63 3.49 2.09 3.32
C PHE A 63 4.78 1.83 2.56
N LEU A 64 4.81 2.17 1.27
CA LEU A 64 6.02 2.07 0.45
C LEU A 64 7.07 3.08 0.90
N PRO A 65 8.36 2.71 1.01
CA PRO A 65 9.43 3.67 1.32
C PRO A 65 9.46 4.87 0.38
N SER A 66 9.18 4.67 -0.92
CA SER A 66 9.09 5.74 -1.91
C SER A 66 7.95 6.73 -1.62
N ALA A 67 6.79 6.24 -1.18
CA ALA A 67 5.66 7.07 -0.81
C ALA A 67 5.92 7.85 0.48
N ILE A 68 6.54 7.21 1.48
CA ILE A 68 6.97 7.89 2.71
C ILE A 68 7.93 9.02 2.37
N ALA A 69 8.96 8.77 1.54
CA ALA A 69 9.93 9.76 1.14
C ALA A 69 9.28 10.93 0.35
N ASN A 70 8.40 10.62 -0.62
CA ASN A 70 7.62 11.63 -1.34
C ASN A 70 6.84 12.52 -0.36
N TYR A 71 6.11 11.91 0.58
CA TYR A 71 5.32 12.63 1.57
C TYR A 71 6.16 13.52 2.49
N LEU A 72 7.31 13.01 2.98
CA LEU A 72 8.22 13.78 3.84
C LEU A 72 8.79 15.00 3.12
N VAL A 73 9.16 14.86 1.85
CA VAL A 73 9.61 16.00 1.03
C VAL A 73 8.47 17.01 0.82
N LEU A 74 7.25 16.52 0.56
CA LEU A 74 6.07 17.37 0.34
C LEU A 74 5.70 18.19 1.58
N MET A 75 5.87 17.62 2.78
CA MET A 75 5.49 18.25 4.05
C MET A 75 6.20 19.55 4.38
N GLY A 76 7.28 19.89 3.77
CA GLY A 76 8.03 21.10 4.12
C GLY A 76 8.41 21.94 2.92
N ASN A 77 7.93 21.60 1.72
CA ASN A 77 8.38 22.22 0.49
C ASN A 77 7.24 22.57 -0.46
N LYS A 78 7.47 23.59 -1.29
CA LYS A 78 6.70 23.78 -2.51
C LYS A 78 7.29 22.88 -3.59
N THR A 79 6.53 21.92 -4.06
CA THR A 79 6.95 20.96 -5.08
C THR A 79 6.26 21.23 -6.41
N PRO A 80 6.90 20.98 -7.57
CA PRO A 80 6.30 21.20 -8.89
C PRO A 80 5.14 20.24 -9.17
N LYS A 81 5.14 19.09 -8.55
CA LYS A 81 4.07 18.07 -8.62
C LYS A 81 3.90 17.37 -7.27
N GLU A 82 2.79 16.71 -7.07
CA GLU A 82 2.44 16.07 -5.81
C GLU A 82 3.03 14.66 -5.69
N ILE A 83 3.01 13.89 -6.77
CA ILE A 83 3.55 12.53 -6.82
C ILE A 83 4.84 12.55 -7.62
N PHE A 84 5.93 12.11 -7.00
CA PHE A 84 7.26 12.11 -7.60
C PHE A 84 8.15 11.02 -6.97
N THR A 85 9.22 10.65 -7.68
CA THR A 85 10.27 9.79 -7.17
C THR A 85 11.36 10.62 -6.47
N LEU A 86 12.24 9.94 -5.72
CA LEU A 86 13.40 10.63 -5.11
C LEU A 86 14.36 11.18 -6.17
N GLU A 87 14.53 10.47 -7.27
CA GLU A 87 15.37 10.88 -8.40
C GLU A 87 14.86 12.20 -8.98
N GLU A 88 13.56 12.31 -9.21
CA GLU A 88 12.94 13.56 -9.68
C GLU A 88 13.06 14.68 -8.64
N ALA A 89 12.94 14.33 -7.33
CA ALA A 89 13.08 15.33 -6.27
C ALA A 89 14.49 15.94 -6.22
N ILE A 90 15.53 15.17 -6.48
CA ILE A 90 16.93 15.64 -6.49
C ILE A 90 17.13 16.77 -7.51
N GLU A 91 16.43 16.75 -8.63
CA GLU A 91 16.59 17.76 -9.70
C GLU A 91 16.14 19.17 -9.28
N TRP A 92 15.12 19.27 -8.45
CA TRP A 92 14.50 20.55 -8.07
C TRP A 92 14.56 20.86 -6.57
N PHE A 93 14.91 19.91 -5.71
CA PHE A 93 14.98 20.13 -4.28
C PHE A 93 16.10 21.11 -3.93
N LYS A 94 15.77 22.13 -3.16
CA LYS A 94 16.75 23.10 -2.61
C LYS A 94 16.48 23.26 -1.12
N ILE A 95 17.51 23.11 -0.31
CA ILE A 95 17.41 23.18 1.14
C ILE A 95 16.94 24.56 1.62
N GLU A 96 17.23 25.60 0.85
CA GLU A 96 16.82 26.97 1.12
C GLU A 96 15.29 27.18 0.98
N ASN A 97 14.63 26.28 0.26
CA ASN A 97 13.18 26.32 0.01
C ASN A 97 12.37 25.62 1.10
N ILE A 98 13.03 25.00 2.09
CA ILE A 98 12.34 24.35 3.21
C ILE A 98 11.55 25.40 3.99
N SER A 99 10.26 25.14 4.20
CA SER A 99 9.38 26.03 4.97
C SER A 99 9.91 26.17 6.41
N ARG A 100 9.78 27.40 6.93
CA ARG A 100 10.05 27.69 8.35
C ARG A 100 8.84 27.45 9.24
N SER A 101 7.67 27.25 8.66
CA SER A 101 6.43 26.97 9.39
C SER A 101 6.32 25.49 9.70
N SER A 102 5.80 25.17 10.87
CA SER A 102 5.52 23.78 11.28
C SER A 102 4.63 23.08 10.26
N ALA A 103 5.03 21.91 9.82
CA ALA A 103 4.25 21.06 8.95
C ALA A 103 3.24 20.23 9.77
N LYS A 104 2.11 19.91 9.18
CA LYS A 104 1.11 19.03 9.78
C LYS A 104 1.21 17.65 9.15
N PHE A 105 1.41 16.62 9.98
CA PHE A 105 1.36 15.23 9.54
C PHE A 105 -0.11 14.80 9.38
N ASP A 106 -0.47 14.46 8.17
CA ASP A 106 -1.79 13.99 7.75
C ASP A 106 -1.67 12.57 7.19
N ILE A 107 -2.18 11.59 7.93
CA ILE A 107 -2.12 10.18 7.54
C ILE A 107 -2.98 9.90 6.30
N ASP A 108 -4.11 10.57 6.13
CA ASP A 108 -4.98 10.35 4.99
C ASP A 108 -4.30 10.85 3.70
N LYS A 109 -3.56 11.95 3.79
CA LYS A 109 -2.72 12.43 2.70
C LYS A 109 -1.61 11.45 2.36
N LEU A 110 -0.95 10.86 3.35
CA LEU A 110 0.06 9.82 3.12
C LEU A 110 -0.56 8.56 2.49
N ARG A 111 -1.75 8.14 2.93
CA ARG A 111 -2.51 7.03 2.33
C ARG A 111 -2.81 7.29 0.85
N PHE A 112 -3.24 8.50 0.52
CA PHE A 112 -3.47 8.91 -0.86
C PHE A 112 -2.18 8.80 -1.70
N ILE A 113 -1.06 9.36 -1.21
CA ILE A 113 0.24 9.32 -1.89
C ILE A 113 0.69 7.86 -2.06
N ASN A 114 0.55 7.04 -1.02
CA ASN A 114 0.93 5.63 -1.07
C ASN A 114 0.12 4.86 -2.13
N ARG A 115 -1.18 5.12 -2.23
CA ARG A 115 -2.03 4.54 -3.28
C ARG A 115 -1.53 4.92 -4.67
N LYS A 116 -1.16 6.18 -4.88
CA LYS A 116 -0.59 6.64 -6.16
C LYS A 116 0.74 5.96 -6.50
N HIS A 117 1.59 5.72 -5.52
CA HIS A 117 2.80 4.93 -5.72
C HIS A 117 2.51 3.45 -6.01
N LEU A 118 1.47 2.86 -5.39
CA LEU A 118 1.01 1.50 -5.67
C LEU A 118 0.39 1.35 -7.07
N GLU A 119 -0.27 2.38 -7.59
CA GLU A 119 -0.80 2.41 -8.96
C GLU A 119 0.31 2.31 -10.02
N ILE A 120 1.43 3.00 -9.80
CA ILE A 120 2.52 3.12 -10.79
C ILE A 120 3.66 2.11 -10.61
N ILE A 121 3.72 1.41 -9.48
CA ILE A 121 4.76 0.38 -9.26
C ILE A 121 4.62 -0.74 -10.30
N ASP A 122 5.74 -1.31 -10.74
CA ASP A 122 5.75 -2.47 -11.62
C ASP A 122 5.01 -3.67 -11.01
N ASP A 123 4.19 -4.36 -11.81
CA ASP A 123 3.31 -5.43 -11.34
C ASP A 123 4.10 -6.61 -10.76
N MET A 124 5.21 -7.00 -11.38
CA MET A 124 6.07 -8.07 -10.87
C MET A 124 6.72 -7.67 -9.54
N ARG A 125 7.13 -6.40 -9.41
CA ARG A 125 7.69 -5.87 -8.16
C ARG A 125 6.64 -5.86 -7.05
N LEU A 126 5.42 -5.43 -7.34
CA LEU A 126 4.31 -5.46 -6.39
C LEU A 126 3.99 -6.90 -5.95
N SER A 127 3.92 -7.82 -6.91
CA SER A 127 3.73 -9.25 -6.64
C SER A 127 4.78 -9.81 -5.68
N LYS A 128 6.06 -9.51 -5.89
CA LYS A 128 7.16 -9.93 -5.00
C LYS A 128 7.02 -9.36 -3.58
N ILE A 129 6.57 -8.13 -3.43
CA ILE A 129 6.30 -7.52 -2.11
C ILE A 129 5.16 -8.26 -1.39
N LEU A 130 4.20 -8.78 -2.14
CA LEU A 130 3.09 -9.59 -1.61
C LEU A 130 3.50 -11.03 -1.29
N GLY A 131 4.66 -11.49 -1.78
CA GLY A 131 5.19 -12.84 -1.57
C GLY A 131 4.96 -13.80 -2.72
N PHE A 132 4.59 -13.30 -3.91
CA PHE A 132 4.37 -14.08 -5.12
C PHE A 132 5.45 -13.78 -6.18
N ALA A 133 5.50 -14.62 -7.22
CA ALA A 133 6.44 -14.49 -8.34
C ALA A 133 5.73 -14.43 -9.71
N ASP A 134 4.53 -13.87 -9.74
CA ASP A 134 3.67 -13.77 -10.91
C ASP A 134 3.11 -12.34 -11.03
N SER A 135 3.32 -11.70 -12.18
CA SER A 135 2.84 -10.32 -12.42
C SER A 135 1.32 -10.17 -12.33
N ASP A 136 0.56 -11.24 -12.59
CA ASP A 136 -0.90 -11.19 -12.49
C ASP A 136 -1.37 -10.96 -11.06
N ILE A 137 -0.63 -11.44 -10.05
CA ILE A 137 -0.92 -11.10 -8.65
C ILE A 137 -0.66 -9.60 -8.37
N GLY A 138 0.33 -9.00 -9.02
CA GLY A 138 0.53 -7.55 -8.94
C GLY A 138 -0.62 -6.75 -9.55
N LYS A 139 -1.15 -7.19 -10.69
CA LYS A 139 -2.35 -6.61 -11.32
C LYS A 139 -3.59 -6.82 -10.42
N LEU A 140 -3.75 -8.02 -9.87
CA LEU A 140 -4.82 -8.33 -8.90
C LEU A 140 -4.77 -7.37 -7.70
N ALA A 141 -3.60 -7.11 -7.15
CA ALA A 141 -3.42 -6.15 -6.07
C ALA A 141 -3.92 -4.75 -6.42
N LYS A 142 -3.69 -4.32 -7.66
CA LYS A 142 -4.12 -3.00 -8.15
C LYS A 142 -5.64 -2.87 -8.28
N ILE A 143 -6.36 -3.97 -8.53
CA ILE A 143 -7.84 -3.97 -8.52
C ILE A 143 -8.39 -3.56 -7.15
N PHE A 144 -7.71 -3.89 -6.06
CA PHE A 144 -8.14 -3.56 -4.70
C PHE A 144 -7.73 -2.15 -4.23
N LEU A 145 -7.07 -1.33 -5.05
CA LEU A 145 -6.61 0.00 -4.63
C LEU A 145 -7.73 1.02 -4.38
N GLU A 146 -8.95 0.76 -4.84
CA GLU A 146 -10.11 1.57 -4.45
C GLU A 146 -10.46 1.41 -2.98
N GLU A 147 -10.23 0.21 -2.41
CA GLU A 147 -10.57 -0.14 -1.03
C GLU A 147 -9.35 -0.20 -0.10
N ALA A 148 -8.14 -0.33 -0.65
CA ALA A 148 -6.89 -0.50 0.08
C ALA A 148 -5.86 0.58 -0.30
N SER A 149 -5.11 1.04 0.66
CA SER A 149 -4.10 2.10 0.47
C SER A 149 -2.70 1.66 0.92
N THR A 150 -2.55 0.47 1.50
CA THR A 150 -1.27 -0.06 1.98
C THR A 150 -1.09 -1.52 1.57
N ILE A 151 0.16 -2.00 1.57
CA ILE A 151 0.48 -3.42 1.29
C ILE A 151 -0.21 -4.36 2.29
N LYS A 152 -0.34 -3.95 3.55
CA LYS A 152 -1.02 -4.73 4.58
C LYS A 152 -2.49 -4.94 4.23
N GLU A 153 -3.20 -3.86 3.90
CA GLU A 153 -4.61 -3.91 3.50
C GLU A 153 -4.82 -4.72 2.21
N ILE A 154 -3.91 -4.59 1.23
CA ILE A 154 -3.95 -5.41 0.01
C ILE A 154 -3.79 -6.89 0.35
N LYS A 155 -2.85 -7.25 1.24
CA LYS A 155 -2.68 -8.64 1.68
C LYS A 155 -3.94 -9.19 2.33
N GLU A 156 -4.63 -8.40 3.16
CA GLU A 156 -5.90 -8.77 3.79
C GLU A 156 -7.00 -9.03 2.75
N LYS A 157 -7.00 -8.30 1.61
CA LYS A 157 -7.95 -8.51 0.51
C LYS A 157 -7.62 -9.73 -0.35
N ILE A 158 -6.34 -10.02 -0.56
CA ILE A 158 -5.89 -11.14 -1.41
C ILE A 158 -5.84 -12.47 -0.64
N ALA A 159 -5.49 -12.47 0.63
CA ALA A 159 -5.34 -13.69 1.42
C ALA A 159 -6.58 -14.62 1.39
N PRO A 160 -7.83 -14.13 1.45
CA PRO A 160 -9.01 -14.98 1.35
C PRO A 160 -9.12 -15.76 0.02
N ILE A 161 -8.56 -15.23 -1.08
CA ILE A 161 -8.58 -15.90 -2.39
C ILE A 161 -7.86 -17.25 -2.31
N PHE A 162 -6.71 -17.28 -1.62
CA PHE A 162 -5.85 -18.47 -1.49
C PHE A 162 -6.08 -19.27 -0.20
N ALA A 163 -6.88 -18.73 0.73
CA ALA A 163 -7.19 -19.43 1.97
C ALA A 163 -8.16 -20.60 1.70
N PRO A 164 -8.06 -21.72 2.47
CA PRO A 164 -9.05 -22.79 2.43
C PRO A 164 -10.45 -22.28 2.76
N LYS A 165 -11.45 -22.68 1.97
CA LYS A 165 -12.85 -22.33 2.15
C LYS A 165 -13.63 -23.61 2.47
N THR A 166 -14.43 -23.58 3.52
CA THR A 166 -15.12 -24.78 4.05
C THR A 166 -16.62 -24.79 3.74
N SER A 167 -17.26 -23.63 3.66
CA SER A 167 -18.69 -23.51 3.36
C SER A 167 -19.01 -22.07 2.93
N CYS A 168 -20.17 -21.89 2.30
CA CYS A 168 -20.76 -20.59 2.02
C CYS A 168 -22.11 -20.52 2.72
N GLU A 169 -22.28 -19.62 3.69
CA GLU A 169 -23.47 -19.50 4.52
C GLU A 169 -24.75 -19.32 3.67
N GLY A 170 -25.72 -20.23 3.90
CA GLY A 170 -26.98 -20.26 3.18
C GLY A 170 -26.91 -20.77 1.73
N PHE A 171 -25.76 -21.34 1.31
CA PHE A 171 -25.52 -21.95 0.00
C PHE A 171 -24.52 -23.13 0.12
N GLU A 172 -24.63 -23.92 1.18
CA GLU A 172 -23.66 -24.97 1.50
C GLU A 172 -23.65 -26.06 0.42
N GLU A 173 -24.82 -26.51 -0.05
CA GLU A 173 -24.92 -27.54 -1.08
C GLU A 173 -24.36 -27.04 -2.43
N GLU A 174 -24.74 -25.83 -2.82
CA GLU A 174 -24.25 -25.20 -4.06
C GLU A 174 -22.73 -24.98 -3.99
N PHE A 175 -22.22 -24.57 -2.83
CA PHE A 175 -20.78 -24.39 -2.62
C PHE A 175 -20.01 -25.69 -2.87
N PHE A 176 -20.40 -26.81 -2.28
CA PHE A 176 -19.74 -28.08 -2.49
C PHE A 176 -19.85 -28.57 -3.93
N LYS A 177 -21.02 -28.41 -4.54
CA LYS A 177 -21.24 -28.75 -5.94
C LYS A 177 -20.37 -27.94 -6.90
N LEU A 178 -20.22 -26.63 -6.64
CA LEU A 178 -19.33 -25.77 -7.41
C LEU A 178 -17.88 -26.11 -7.21
N LYS A 179 -17.46 -26.36 -5.97
CA LYS A 179 -16.09 -26.74 -5.63
C LYS A 179 -15.70 -28.05 -6.35
N GLU A 180 -16.55 -29.08 -6.31
CA GLU A 180 -16.33 -30.34 -7.02
C GLU A 180 -16.28 -30.16 -8.54
N CYS A 181 -17.17 -29.36 -9.11
CA CYS A 181 -17.20 -29.02 -10.54
C CYS A 181 -15.89 -28.34 -10.95
N LEU A 182 -15.46 -27.30 -10.20
CA LEU A 182 -14.24 -26.56 -10.49
C LEU A 182 -12.95 -27.40 -10.36
N GLN A 183 -12.92 -28.36 -9.43
CA GLN A 183 -11.78 -29.30 -9.31
C GLN A 183 -11.60 -30.21 -10.53
N LYS A 184 -12.70 -30.48 -11.26
CA LYS A 184 -12.73 -31.33 -12.46
C LYS A 184 -12.71 -30.50 -13.76
N ALA A 185 -12.89 -29.19 -13.67
CA ALA A 185 -13.01 -28.31 -14.82
C ALA A 185 -11.72 -28.31 -15.65
N PRO A 186 -11.82 -28.33 -16.99
CA PRO A 186 -10.69 -28.03 -17.84
C PRO A 186 -10.25 -26.57 -17.67
N PHE A 187 -9.08 -26.23 -18.17
CA PHE A 187 -8.61 -24.86 -18.13
C PHE A 187 -9.44 -23.97 -19.08
N PHE A 188 -9.88 -22.82 -18.59
CA PHE A 188 -10.57 -21.80 -19.36
C PHE A 188 -9.80 -20.49 -19.28
N ASP A 189 -9.56 -19.84 -20.41
CA ASP A 189 -8.93 -18.53 -20.47
C ASP A 189 -9.92 -17.41 -20.09
N ASP A 190 -11.16 -17.57 -20.47
CA ASP A 190 -12.23 -16.58 -20.31
C ASP A 190 -13.21 -16.97 -19.20
N PHE A 191 -13.64 -15.99 -18.41
CA PHE A 191 -14.58 -16.22 -17.31
C PHE A 191 -15.99 -16.61 -17.79
N GLU A 192 -16.44 -16.09 -18.93
CA GLU A 192 -17.76 -16.42 -19.47
C GLU A 192 -17.83 -17.88 -19.95
N GLU A 193 -16.72 -18.40 -20.52
CA GLU A 193 -16.60 -19.82 -20.87
C GLU A 193 -16.66 -20.71 -19.63
N LEU A 194 -15.87 -20.39 -18.59
CA LEU A 194 -15.94 -21.10 -17.31
C LEU A 194 -17.35 -21.06 -16.72
N LYS A 195 -17.99 -19.91 -16.70
CA LYS A 195 -19.34 -19.72 -16.18
C LYS A 195 -20.35 -20.58 -16.91
N LYS A 196 -20.27 -20.64 -18.26
CA LYS A 196 -21.12 -21.48 -19.09
C LYS A 196 -20.95 -22.96 -18.74
N TYR A 197 -19.70 -23.43 -18.70
CA TYR A 197 -19.36 -24.80 -18.30
C TYR A 197 -19.95 -25.15 -16.92
N ILE A 198 -19.74 -24.29 -15.91
CA ILE A 198 -20.26 -24.52 -14.55
C ILE A 198 -21.81 -24.59 -14.57
N ALA A 199 -22.48 -23.70 -15.30
CA ALA A 199 -23.93 -23.68 -15.38
C ALA A 199 -24.51 -24.95 -16.04
N GLU A 200 -23.83 -25.49 -17.05
CA GLU A 200 -24.19 -26.74 -17.72
C GLU A 200 -24.00 -27.94 -16.81
N GLU A 201 -22.83 -28.08 -16.15
CA GLU A 201 -22.49 -29.20 -15.29
C GLU A 201 -23.27 -29.22 -13.97
N THR A 202 -23.56 -28.05 -13.40
CA THR A 202 -24.23 -27.96 -12.09
C THR A 202 -25.71 -27.70 -12.17
N SER A 203 -26.24 -27.23 -13.32
CA SER A 203 -27.61 -26.72 -13.51
C SER A 203 -27.98 -25.56 -12.58
N LEU A 204 -27.01 -24.93 -11.89
CA LEU A 204 -27.20 -23.78 -11.00
C LEU A 204 -27.41 -22.51 -11.82
N LYS A 205 -28.26 -21.60 -11.32
CA LYS A 205 -28.58 -20.32 -11.99
C LYS A 205 -28.80 -19.18 -11.01
N GLY A 206 -28.66 -17.96 -11.50
CA GLY A 206 -28.94 -16.76 -10.72
C GLY A 206 -28.16 -16.71 -9.41
N LYS A 207 -28.84 -16.41 -8.31
CA LYS A 207 -28.22 -16.24 -7.00
C LYS A 207 -27.55 -17.52 -6.47
N GLN A 208 -28.11 -18.68 -6.78
CA GLN A 208 -27.56 -19.98 -6.38
C GLN A 208 -26.24 -20.32 -7.10
N LEU A 209 -25.99 -19.74 -8.26
CA LEU A 209 -24.72 -19.86 -8.96
C LEU A 209 -23.75 -18.76 -8.53
N PHE A 210 -24.15 -17.49 -8.64
CA PHE A 210 -23.20 -16.38 -8.56
C PHE A 210 -22.63 -16.11 -7.15
N LYS A 211 -23.46 -16.24 -6.10
CA LYS A 211 -23.00 -15.95 -4.75
C LYS A 211 -21.98 -16.99 -4.26
N PRO A 212 -22.28 -18.31 -4.30
CA PRO A 212 -21.29 -19.29 -3.87
C PRO A 212 -20.10 -19.40 -4.83
N LEU A 213 -20.26 -19.14 -6.15
CA LEU A 213 -19.13 -19.09 -7.08
C LEU A 213 -18.16 -17.97 -6.71
N ARG A 214 -18.68 -16.76 -6.41
CA ARG A 214 -17.83 -15.67 -5.91
C ARG A 214 -17.07 -16.10 -4.67
N TYR A 215 -17.78 -16.70 -3.71
CA TYR A 215 -17.15 -17.11 -2.46
C TYR A 215 -16.08 -18.20 -2.66
N VAL A 216 -16.33 -19.18 -3.51
CA VAL A 216 -15.32 -20.21 -3.87
C VAL A 216 -14.06 -19.58 -4.45
N LEU A 217 -14.24 -18.62 -5.38
CA LEU A 217 -13.10 -18.00 -6.08
C LEU A 217 -12.37 -16.94 -5.27
N THR A 218 -13.07 -16.20 -4.41
CA THR A 218 -12.51 -15.02 -3.76
C THR A 218 -12.46 -15.10 -2.23
N GLY A 219 -13.20 -16.01 -1.62
CA GLY A 219 -13.36 -16.05 -0.16
C GLY A 219 -14.18 -14.89 0.42
N ALA A 220 -14.86 -14.10 -0.43
CA ALA A 220 -15.60 -12.92 -0.02
C ALA A 220 -16.99 -12.86 -0.70
N ASP A 221 -17.98 -12.33 0.02
CA ASP A 221 -19.35 -12.17 -0.49
C ASP A 221 -19.50 -10.98 -1.45
N ASN A 222 -18.63 -10.01 -1.36
CA ASN A 222 -18.63 -8.77 -2.15
C ASN A 222 -17.19 -8.38 -2.58
N GLY A 223 -17.07 -7.34 -3.38
CA GLY A 223 -15.79 -6.83 -3.89
C GLY A 223 -15.82 -6.63 -5.41
N PRO A 224 -14.66 -6.46 -6.06
CA PRO A 224 -14.52 -6.23 -7.48
C PRO A 224 -15.19 -7.32 -8.34
N ASN A 225 -15.48 -7.06 -9.60
CA ASN A 225 -16.11 -8.03 -10.48
C ASN A 225 -15.26 -9.30 -10.63
N ILE A 226 -15.92 -10.46 -10.62
CA ILE A 226 -15.21 -11.74 -10.82
C ILE A 226 -14.57 -11.81 -12.22
N SER A 227 -15.22 -11.20 -13.22
CA SER A 227 -14.69 -11.09 -14.58
C SER A 227 -13.32 -10.38 -14.64
N ASP A 228 -13.08 -9.43 -13.72
CA ASP A 228 -11.80 -8.71 -13.63
C ASP A 228 -10.75 -9.49 -12.82
N ILE A 229 -11.22 -10.27 -11.83
CA ILE A 229 -10.37 -11.08 -10.95
C ILE A 229 -9.92 -12.37 -11.65
N TYR A 230 -10.86 -13.08 -12.29
CA TYR A 230 -10.62 -14.42 -12.82
C TYR A 230 -9.39 -14.54 -13.76
N PRO A 231 -9.20 -13.65 -14.74
CA PRO A 231 -8.02 -13.73 -15.63
C PRO A 231 -6.67 -13.70 -14.88
N LEU A 232 -6.67 -13.12 -13.66
CA LEU A 232 -5.47 -12.95 -12.85
C LEU A 232 -5.25 -14.09 -11.85
N ILE A 233 -6.26 -14.92 -11.61
CA ILE A 233 -6.19 -16.06 -10.69
C ILE A 233 -6.41 -17.43 -11.38
N LYS A 234 -6.75 -17.46 -12.65
CA LYS A 234 -7.08 -18.71 -13.39
C LYS A 234 -6.00 -19.78 -13.30
N ASN A 235 -4.72 -19.37 -13.31
CA ASN A 235 -3.59 -20.28 -13.18
C ASN A 235 -3.47 -20.91 -11.78
N TYR A 236 -4.14 -20.34 -10.80
CA TYR A 236 -4.17 -20.81 -9.40
C TYR A 236 -5.47 -21.52 -9.04
N LEU A 237 -6.37 -21.74 -10.01
CA LEU A 237 -7.70 -22.30 -9.73
C LEU A 237 -7.62 -23.63 -8.96
N GLY A 238 -6.69 -24.51 -9.34
CA GLY A 238 -6.46 -25.77 -8.64
C GLY A 238 -6.01 -25.63 -7.18
N GLU A 239 -5.40 -24.51 -6.79
CA GLU A 239 -5.04 -24.20 -5.41
C GLU A 239 -6.19 -23.55 -4.65
N ILE A 240 -6.93 -22.68 -5.31
CA ILE A 240 -8.05 -21.90 -4.76
C ILE A 240 -9.21 -22.82 -4.35
N VAL A 241 -9.43 -23.91 -5.10
CA VAL A 241 -10.55 -24.83 -4.87
C VAL A 241 -10.19 -26.09 -4.07
N LYS A 242 -8.98 -26.18 -3.51
CA LYS A 242 -8.61 -27.23 -2.57
C LYS A 242 -9.34 -27.05 -1.25
#